data_ff2a3062926d7ab712f46c55505cd141
#
_entry.id   ff2a3062926d7ab712f46c55505cd141
#
_cell.length_a   1.000
_cell.length_b   1.000
_cell.length_c   1.000
_cell.angle_alpha   90.00
_cell.angle_beta   90.00
_cell.angle_gamma   90.00
#
_symmetry.space_group_name_H-M   'P 1'
#
loop_
_entity.id
_entity.type
_entity.pdbx_description
1 polymer ?
#
loop_
_entity_poly.entity_id
_entity_poly.type
_entity_poly.pdbx_seq_one_letter_code
_entity_poly.pdbx_strand_id
1 'polypeptide(L)'
;MIPVIAIFDIGKTNKKFFLLDETYNIVLERSIQFDEITDEDGDPCDDLDGLTQWVTGTFSEVLQLKKFDVRAVNFSAYGASFVYIDENGNTIAPLYNYLKKYPDELKNKLYDKYGGEKKISLETASPVLGSLNSGMQLYRIKNEKKLLYDQIGFALHLPQYISYLITRQACSDITSVGCHTQLWDYQKKTYHQWVTGEGIDKKLAPLLPANKAGDLSFENKKIKAGTGLHDSSAALIPYLTVFTEPFILMSTGTWCISLNPFNDTPLTTDELKQDCLCYLEYQGKPVKASRLFAGYEHEQQVKRLAQHFNKPVDFYKKIKFDASVVISLQRKLDFDNVINSNRTGIIQSDFAHRNLTDFKNYHAAYHCLLLDIIRQQYHSTSLIIKGSDVNRIFVDGGFSSNSVYMHLLALAFPELEVYAASVAQATAMGAALAIHADWNNLPVPADMVKLKYYKASGLIHIMA
;
A
#
# COMPACT_ATOMS: atom_id res chain seq x y z
N MET A 1 -27.43 22.88 -3.01
CA MET A 1 -26.40 21.94 -3.52
C MET A 1 -25.76 21.25 -2.33
N ILE A 2 -25.42 19.98 -2.47
CA ILE A 2 -24.73 19.21 -1.40
C ILE A 2 -23.24 19.55 -1.47
N PRO A 3 -22.64 20.07 -0.38
CA PRO A 3 -21.20 20.29 -0.32
C PRO A 3 -20.45 18.97 -0.39
N VAL A 4 -19.42 18.88 -1.25
CA VAL A 4 -18.67 17.63 -1.46
C VAL A 4 -17.20 17.87 -1.72
N ILE A 5 -16.40 16.85 -1.42
CA ILE A 5 -15.04 16.69 -1.95
C ILE A 5 -15.01 15.64 -3.05
N ALA A 6 -14.28 15.92 -4.12
CA ALA A 6 -14.03 15.00 -5.22
C ALA A 6 -12.72 14.24 -4.95
N ILE A 7 -12.75 12.92 -5.07
CA ILE A 7 -11.57 12.06 -4.86
C ILE A 7 -11.36 11.17 -6.07
N PHE A 8 -10.17 11.23 -6.65
CA PHE A 8 -9.67 10.23 -7.59
C PHE A 8 -8.82 9.22 -6.85
N ASP A 9 -9.18 7.96 -6.94
CA ASP A 9 -8.47 6.81 -6.34
C ASP A 9 -8.03 5.86 -7.46
N ILE A 10 -6.75 5.96 -7.82
CA ILE A 10 -6.17 5.30 -8.99
C ILE A 10 -5.38 4.07 -8.55
N GLY A 11 -6.07 2.94 -8.46
CA GLY A 11 -5.41 1.64 -8.25
C GLY A 11 -4.81 1.10 -9.56
N LYS A 12 -3.92 0.09 -9.46
CA LYS A 12 -3.30 -0.54 -10.65
C LYS A 12 -4.37 -1.13 -11.58
N THR A 13 -5.38 -1.79 -11.04
CA THR A 13 -6.45 -2.43 -11.82
C THR A 13 -7.66 -1.52 -12.01
N ASN A 14 -8.19 -0.97 -10.92
CA ASN A 14 -9.40 -0.15 -10.95
C ASN A 14 -9.05 1.32 -10.74
N LYS A 15 -9.61 2.19 -11.57
CA LYS A 15 -9.57 3.64 -11.42
C LYS A 15 -10.96 4.06 -10.94
N LYS A 16 -11.02 4.73 -9.79
CA LYS A 16 -12.28 5.14 -9.16
C LYS A 16 -12.34 6.64 -8.94
N PHE A 17 -13.55 7.15 -8.96
CA PHE A 17 -13.86 8.53 -8.62
C PHE A 17 -15.02 8.55 -7.64
N PHE A 18 -14.91 9.38 -6.60
CA PHE A 18 -15.93 9.54 -5.58
C PHE A 18 -16.27 11.01 -5.36
N LEU A 19 -17.54 11.28 -5.06
CA LEU A 19 -17.93 12.46 -4.31
C LEU A 19 -18.31 12.04 -2.89
N LEU A 20 -17.68 12.64 -1.90
CA LEU A 20 -17.99 12.46 -0.49
C LEU A 20 -18.62 13.74 0.05
N ASP A 21 -19.72 13.62 0.80
CA ASP A 21 -20.32 14.76 1.50
C ASP A 21 -19.52 15.13 2.76
N GLU A 22 -19.94 16.19 3.47
CA GLU A 22 -19.28 16.66 4.70
C GLU A 22 -19.29 15.64 5.84
N THR A 23 -20.13 14.61 5.78
CA THR A 23 -20.16 13.47 6.72
C THR A 23 -19.46 12.23 6.17
N TYR A 24 -18.73 12.38 5.05
CA TYR A 24 -17.99 11.34 4.37
C TYR A 24 -18.81 10.18 3.80
N ASN A 25 -20.12 10.37 3.58
CA ASN A 25 -20.91 9.43 2.82
C ASN A 25 -20.59 9.55 1.33
N ILE A 26 -20.48 8.41 0.64
CA ILE A 26 -20.32 8.38 -0.81
C ILE A 26 -21.68 8.76 -1.44
N VAL A 27 -21.73 9.93 -2.11
CA VAL A 27 -22.93 10.42 -2.79
C VAL A 27 -22.89 10.28 -4.29
N LEU A 28 -21.73 9.94 -4.85
CA LEU A 28 -21.51 9.52 -6.23
C LEU A 28 -20.24 8.66 -6.31
N GLU A 29 -20.31 7.59 -7.09
CA GLU A 29 -19.17 6.72 -7.43
C GLU A 29 -19.14 6.48 -8.94
N ARG A 30 -17.94 6.48 -9.51
CA ARG A 30 -17.64 6.06 -10.89
C ARG A 30 -16.42 5.17 -10.87
N SER A 31 -16.33 4.22 -11.80
CA SER A 31 -15.15 3.39 -11.95
C SER A 31 -14.91 3.06 -13.42
N ILE A 32 -13.63 2.87 -13.76
CA ILE A 32 -13.20 2.42 -15.07
C ILE A 32 -12.00 1.50 -14.94
N GLN A 33 -11.81 0.65 -15.92
CA GLN A 33 -10.58 -0.13 -16.11
C GLN A 33 -10.05 0.19 -17.51
N PHE A 34 -8.74 0.22 -17.65
CA PHE A 34 -8.07 0.34 -18.93
C PHE A 34 -7.29 -0.93 -19.21
N ASP A 35 -7.25 -1.34 -20.45
CA ASP A 35 -6.32 -2.36 -20.90
C ASP A 35 -4.90 -1.82 -20.86
N GLU A 36 -3.93 -2.68 -20.57
CA GLU A 36 -2.53 -2.31 -20.68
C GLU A 36 -2.17 -2.12 -22.16
N ILE A 37 -1.35 -1.10 -22.42
CA ILE A 37 -0.70 -0.87 -23.69
C ILE A 37 0.77 -1.30 -23.62
N THR A 38 1.54 -1.16 -24.70
CA THR A 38 2.97 -1.49 -24.74
C THR A 38 3.84 -0.25 -24.81
N ASP A 39 4.93 -0.23 -24.05
CA ASP A 39 5.95 0.79 -24.16
C ASP A 39 6.87 0.54 -25.38
N GLU A 40 7.83 1.42 -25.61
CA GLU A 40 8.78 1.35 -26.74
C GLU A 40 9.73 0.14 -26.68
N ASP A 41 9.87 -0.50 -25.53
CA ASP A 41 10.69 -1.71 -25.33
C ASP A 41 9.85 -2.99 -25.47
N GLY A 42 8.51 -2.86 -25.70
CA GLY A 42 7.55 -3.95 -25.82
C GLY A 42 7.02 -4.50 -24.50
N ASP A 43 7.32 -3.83 -23.38
CA ASP A 43 6.79 -4.21 -22.06
C ASP A 43 5.39 -3.62 -21.84
N PRO A 44 4.50 -4.30 -21.08
CA PRO A 44 3.19 -3.76 -20.77
C PRO A 44 3.30 -2.50 -19.89
N CYS A 45 2.49 -1.49 -20.16
CA CYS A 45 2.40 -0.27 -19.37
C CYS A 45 0.96 0.24 -19.29
N ASP A 46 0.69 1.16 -18.35
CA ASP A 46 -0.66 1.73 -18.22
C ASP A 46 -0.94 2.73 -19.34
N ASP A 47 -2.20 2.78 -19.81
CA ASP A 47 -2.69 3.79 -20.75
C ASP A 47 -2.80 5.16 -20.06
N LEU A 48 -1.72 5.93 -20.17
CA LEU A 48 -1.61 7.25 -19.56
C LEU A 48 -2.54 8.28 -20.23
N ASP A 49 -2.73 8.18 -21.53
CA ASP A 49 -3.58 9.11 -22.29
C ASP A 49 -5.05 8.89 -21.94
N GLY A 50 -5.50 7.64 -21.91
CA GLY A 50 -6.84 7.26 -21.45
C GLY A 50 -7.10 7.70 -20.02
N LEU A 51 -6.13 7.50 -19.12
CA LEU A 51 -6.22 7.96 -17.74
C LEU A 51 -6.34 9.48 -17.65
N THR A 52 -5.52 10.22 -18.40
CA THR A 52 -5.52 11.69 -18.43
C THR A 52 -6.87 12.23 -18.90
N GLN A 53 -7.42 11.67 -19.99
CA GLN A 53 -8.72 12.06 -20.53
C GLN A 53 -9.86 11.76 -19.55
N TRP A 54 -9.81 10.59 -18.91
CA TRP A 54 -10.84 10.22 -17.94
C TRP A 54 -10.85 11.12 -16.71
N VAL A 55 -9.67 11.44 -16.15
CA VAL A 55 -9.54 12.32 -14.99
C VAL A 55 -10.07 13.72 -15.29
N THR A 56 -9.58 14.34 -16.38
CA THR A 56 -9.95 15.70 -16.74
C THR A 56 -11.42 15.79 -17.15
N GLY A 57 -11.91 14.84 -17.95
CA GLY A 57 -13.31 14.77 -18.39
C GLY A 57 -14.26 14.55 -17.21
N THR A 58 -13.98 13.58 -16.33
CA THR A 58 -14.81 13.29 -15.14
C THR A 58 -14.89 14.51 -14.23
N PHE A 59 -13.77 15.21 -14.00
CA PHE A 59 -13.77 16.37 -13.13
C PHE A 59 -14.60 17.53 -13.73
N SER A 60 -14.42 17.85 -15.01
CA SER A 60 -15.21 18.88 -15.71
C SER A 60 -16.71 18.55 -15.68
N GLU A 61 -17.09 17.31 -16.00
CA GLU A 61 -18.51 16.89 -15.93
C GLU A 61 -19.12 17.07 -14.55
N VAL A 62 -18.40 16.64 -13.51
CA VAL A 62 -18.92 16.71 -12.11
C VAL A 62 -19.10 18.15 -11.66
N LEU A 63 -18.25 19.06 -12.07
CA LEU A 63 -18.41 20.50 -11.78
C LEU A 63 -19.67 21.11 -12.41
N GLN A 64 -20.24 20.50 -13.46
CA GLN A 64 -21.48 20.95 -14.10
C GLN A 64 -22.74 20.38 -13.43
N LEU A 65 -22.61 19.40 -12.52
CA LEU A 65 -23.74 18.79 -11.83
C LEU A 65 -24.36 19.76 -10.80
N LYS A 66 -25.55 20.29 -11.10
CA LYS A 66 -26.26 21.27 -10.26
C LYS A 66 -26.60 20.76 -8.85
N LYS A 67 -26.55 19.44 -8.62
CA LYS A 67 -26.84 18.79 -7.33
C LYS A 67 -25.74 19.02 -6.32
N PHE A 68 -24.48 19.16 -6.76
CA PHE A 68 -23.30 19.19 -5.91
C PHE A 68 -22.59 20.55 -5.91
N ASP A 69 -22.06 20.93 -4.75
CA ASP A 69 -21.14 22.04 -4.54
C ASP A 69 -19.75 21.45 -4.26
N VAL A 70 -18.94 21.28 -5.32
CA VAL A 70 -17.58 20.73 -5.18
C VAL A 70 -16.70 21.79 -4.54
N ARG A 71 -16.34 21.59 -3.27
CA ARG A 71 -15.49 22.50 -2.49
C ARG A 71 -14.02 22.14 -2.52
N ALA A 72 -13.72 20.86 -2.73
CA ALA A 72 -12.34 20.41 -2.78
C ALA A 72 -12.16 19.22 -3.75
N VAL A 73 -10.90 18.97 -4.11
CA VAL A 73 -10.46 17.78 -4.83
C VAL A 73 -9.16 17.27 -4.24
N ASN A 74 -9.00 15.95 -4.10
CA ASN A 74 -7.74 15.32 -3.76
C ASN A 74 -7.60 13.96 -4.48
N PHE A 75 -6.43 13.35 -4.39
CA PHE A 75 -6.04 12.24 -5.22
C PHE A 75 -5.32 11.18 -4.38
N SER A 76 -5.56 9.92 -4.71
CA SER A 76 -4.78 8.78 -4.24
C SER A 76 -4.39 7.93 -5.44
N ALA A 77 -3.16 7.42 -5.48
CA ALA A 77 -2.77 6.49 -6.51
C ALA A 77 -1.71 5.50 -5.99
N TYR A 78 -1.58 4.38 -6.72
CA TYR A 78 -0.52 3.42 -6.45
C TYR A 78 0.86 4.05 -6.59
N GLY A 79 1.83 3.56 -5.81
CA GLY A 79 3.19 4.05 -5.77
C GLY A 79 4.08 3.51 -6.90
N ALA A 80 5.37 3.75 -6.75
CA ALA A 80 6.44 3.18 -7.57
C ALA A 80 6.44 3.56 -9.06
N SER A 81 5.69 4.57 -9.49
CA SER A 81 5.65 4.99 -10.90
C SER A 81 5.76 6.48 -11.06
N PHE A 82 6.58 6.89 -12.03
CA PHE A 82 6.73 8.27 -12.44
C PHE A 82 6.05 8.55 -13.78
N VAL A 83 5.43 9.72 -13.88
CA VAL A 83 5.08 10.36 -15.14
C VAL A 83 6.09 11.46 -15.41
N TYR A 84 6.66 11.46 -16.59
CA TYR A 84 7.67 12.44 -17.03
C TYR A 84 7.02 13.51 -17.86
N ILE A 85 7.15 14.78 -17.44
CA ILE A 85 6.66 15.94 -18.15
C ILE A 85 7.81 16.86 -18.58
N ASP A 86 7.66 17.52 -19.74
CA ASP A 86 8.58 18.55 -20.18
C ASP A 86 8.36 19.88 -19.46
N GLU A 87 9.10 20.92 -19.81
CA GLU A 87 8.95 22.27 -19.23
C GLU A 87 7.60 22.92 -19.56
N ASN A 88 6.90 22.44 -20.60
CA ASN A 88 5.56 22.90 -20.99
C ASN A 88 4.45 22.10 -20.31
N GLY A 89 4.82 21.03 -19.59
CA GLY A 89 3.88 20.14 -18.90
C GLY A 89 3.27 19.05 -19.76
N ASN A 90 3.82 18.78 -20.95
CA ASN A 90 3.42 17.67 -21.79
C ASN A 90 4.08 16.38 -21.32
N THR A 91 3.36 15.27 -21.35
CA THR A 91 3.94 13.94 -21.11
C THR A 91 4.86 13.54 -22.25
N ILE A 92 6.05 13.05 -21.93
CA ILE A 92 7.11 12.74 -22.90
C ILE A 92 7.58 11.29 -22.88
N ALA A 93 6.95 10.45 -22.07
CA ALA A 93 7.22 9.02 -21.98
C ALA A 93 5.99 8.24 -21.51
N PRO A 94 5.92 6.93 -21.78
CA PRO A 94 4.91 6.05 -21.20
C PRO A 94 4.93 6.04 -19.68
N LEU A 95 3.82 5.64 -19.06
CA LEU A 95 3.78 5.30 -17.63
C LEU A 95 4.35 3.89 -17.44
N TYR A 96 5.68 3.80 -17.30
CA TYR A 96 6.40 2.54 -17.22
C TYR A 96 5.91 1.67 -16.07
N ASN A 97 5.76 0.38 -16.37
CA ASN A 97 5.38 -0.60 -15.38
C ASN A 97 6.50 -0.79 -14.34
N TYR A 98 6.17 -0.66 -13.06
CA TYR A 98 7.12 -0.89 -11.97
C TYR A 98 7.58 -2.36 -11.83
N LEU A 99 6.98 -3.28 -12.57
CA LEU A 99 7.42 -4.68 -12.67
C LEU A 99 8.42 -4.91 -13.82
N LYS A 100 8.70 -3.89 -14.63
CA LYS A 100 9.69 -3.97 -15.72
C LYS A 100 11.04 -4.37 -15.14
N LYS A 101 11.70 -5.38 -15.77
CA LYS A 101 13.00 -5.87 -15.31
C LYS A 101 14.04 -4.75 -15.27
N TYR A 102 14.74 -4.62 -14.15
CA TYR A 102 15.80 -3.64 -13.99
C TYR A 102 17.17 -4.24 -14.37
N PRO A 103 18.04 -3.51 -15.14
CA PRO A 103 19.36 -4.01 -15.54
C PRO A 103 20.31 -4.16 -14.35
N ASP A 104 20.88 -5.36 -14.16
CA ASP A 104 21.78 -5.65 -13.06
C ASP A 104 23.07 -4.81 -13.09
N GLU A 105 23.65 -4.59 -14.29
CA GLU A 105 24.84 -3.73 -14.43
C GLU A 105 24.58 -2.31 -13.93
N LEU A 106 23.46 -1.73 -14.27
CA LEU A 106 23.10 -0.38 -13.87
C LEU A 106 22.80 -0.30 -12.36
N LYS A 107 22.14 -1.34 -11.83
CA LYS A 107 21.92 -1.50 -10.40
C LYS A 107 23.24 -1.54 -9.64
N ASN A 108 24.18 -2.40 -10.03
CA ASN A 108 25.47 -2.56 -9.40
C ASN A 108 26.28 -1.25 -9.49
N LYS A 109 26.30 -0.58 -10.64
CA LYS A 109 26.97 0.70 -10.84
C LYS A 109 26.54 1.76 -9.82
N LEU A 110 25.25 1.86 -9.51
CA LEU A 110 24.74 2.79 -8.49
C LEU A 110 25.22 2.40 -7.09
N TYR A 111 24.99 1.14 -6.72
CA TYR A 111 25.30 0.70 -5.36
C TYR A 111 26.78 0.73 -5.06
N ASP A 112 27.65 0.29 -5.98
CA ASP A 112 29.10 0.32 -5.81
C ASP A 112 29.62 1.76 -5.59
N LYS A 113 29.04 2.71 -6.33
CA LYS A 113 29.42 4.12 -6.23
C LYS A 113 29.04 4.75 -4.88
N TYR A 114 27.94 4.33 -4.26
CA TYR A 114 27.39 4.98 -3.07
C TYR A 114 27.44 4.14 -1.79
N GLY A 115 28.27 3.10 -1.77
CA GLY A 115 28.63 2.34 -0.56
C GLY A 115 27.86 1.04 -0.36
N GLY A 116 27.24 0.53 -1.42
CA GLY A 116 26.64 -0.79 -1.48
C GLY A 116 25.14 -0.83 -1.17
N GLU A 117 24.51 -1.92 -1.63
CA GLU A 117 23.06 -2.16 -1.46
C GLU A 117 22.62 -2.04 -0.01
N LYS A 118 23.36 -2.68 0.91
CA LYS A 118 23.01 -2.70 2.33
C LYS A 118 22.92 -1.30 2.91
N LYS A 119 23.88 -0.43 2.59
CA LYS A 119 23.93 0.92 3.11
C LYS A 119 22.75 1.74 2.61
N ILE A 120 22.54 1.76 1.28
CA ILE A 120 21.45 2.52 0.67
C ILE A 120 20.10 2.03 1.19
N SER A 121 19.89 0.70 1.26
CA SER A 121 18.64 0.13 1.77
C SER A 121 18.35 0.52 3.23
N LEU A 122 19.38 0.57 4.09
CA LEU A 122 19.23 1.00 5.48
C LEU A 122 18.93 2.51 5.59
N GLU A 123 19.67 3.33 4.85
CA GLU A 123 19.52 4.80 4.89
C GLU A 123 18.18 5.24 4.28
N THR A 124 17.70 4.50 3.25
CA THR A 124 16.41 4.78 2.59
C THR A 124 15.26 3.95 3.13
N ALA A 125 15.50 3.12 4.13
CA ALA A 125 14.52 2.20 4.73
C ALA A 125 13.72 1.40 3.68
N SER A 126 14.37 1.00 2.60
CA SER A 126 13.77 0.33 1.45
C SER A 126 14.64 -0.81 0.94
N PRO A 127 14.11 -2.05 0.83
CA PRO A 127 14.80 -3.15 0.16
C PRO A 127 15.12 -2.81 -1.30
N VAL A 128 16.04 -3.58 -1.88
CA VAL A 128 16.33 -3.51 -3.32
C VAL A 128 15.23 -4.23 -4.09
N LEU A 129 14.42 -3.47 -4.81
CA LEU A 129 13.22 -3.95 -5.50
C LEU A 129 13.24 -3.66 -7.02
N GLY A 130 14.39 -3.27 -7.58
CA GLY A 130 14.53 -2.94 -9.01
C GLY A 130 13.64 -1.77 -9.41
N SER A 131 12.83 -1.95 -10.46
CA SER A 131 11.94 -0.89 -10.96
C SER A 131 10.83 -0.49 -9.96
N LEU A 132 10.53 -1.32 -8.97
CA LEU A 132 9.60 -0.96 -7.89
C LEU A 132 10.16 0.16 -6.99
N ASN A 133 11.48 0.35 -6.95
CA ASN A 133 12.10 1.54 -6.40
C ASN A 133 12.05 2.65 -7.46
N SER A 134 11.08 3.57 -7.38
CA SER A 134 10.87 4.58 -8.44
C SER A 134 12.10 5.46 -8.70
N GLY A 135 12.92 5.73 -7.70
CA GLY A 135 14.19 6.43 -7.91
C GLY A 135 15.13 5.72 -8.88
N MET A 136 15.11 4.38 -8.88
CA MET A 136 15.90 3.57 -9.81
C MET A 136 15.39 3.70 -11.25
N GLN A 137 14.08 3.87 -11.46
CA GLN A 137 13.53 4.11 -12.81
C GLN A 137 14.10 5.41 -13.40
N LEU A 138 14.11 6.49 -12.62
CA LEU A 138 14.65 7.78 -13.08
C LEU A 138 16.17 7.71 -13.31
N TYR A 139 16.90 6.97 -12.46
CA TYR A 139 18.31 6.69 -12.68
C TYR A 139 18.56 5.88 -13.97
N ARG A 140 17.70 4.92 -14.29
CA ARG A 140 17.74 4.15 -15.55
C ARG A 140 17.56 5.07 -16.76
N ILE A 141 16.54 5.93 -16.76
CA ILE A 141 16.29 6.87 -17.86
C ILE A 141 17.49 7.79 -18.07
N LYS A 142 18.09 8.29 -16.99
CA LYS A 142 19.30 9.14 -17.07
C LYS A 142 20.45 8.43 -17.79
N ASN A 143 20.66 7.14 -17.57
CA ASN A 143 21.80 6.39 -18.11
C ASN A 143 21.53 5.77 -19.48
N GLU A 144 20.32 5.28 -19.74
CA GLU A 144 19.98 4.55 -20.97
C GLU A 144 19.27 5.42 -22.02
N LYS A 145 18.52 6.45 -21.59
CA LYS A 145 17.70 7.30 -22.46
C LYS A 145 18.03 8.78 -22.26
N LYS A 146 19.32 9.14 -22.44
CA LYS A 146 19.82 10.49 -22.11
C LYS A 146 19.04 11.61 -22.78
N LEU A 147 18.65 11.47 -24.05
CA LEU A 147 17.87 12.50 -24.76
C LEU A 147 16.51 12.73 -24.09
N LEU A 148 15.84 11.65 -23.67
CA LEU A 148 14.59 11.74 -22.91
C LEU A 148 14.85 12.40 -21.54
N TYR A 149 15.90 11.98 -20.80
CA TYR A 149 16.24 12.56 -19.52
C TYR A 149 16.47 14.06 -19.58
N ASP A 150 17.17 14.54 -20.62
CA ASP A 150 17.47 15.97 -20.79
C ASP A 150 16.18 16.79 -21.02
N GLN A 151 15.16 16.21 -21.67
CA GLN A 151 13.86 16.84 -21.93
C GLN A 151 12.92 16.87 -20.72
N ILE A 152 13.16 16.05 -19.69
CA ILE A 152 12.33 16.03 -18.49
C ILE A 152 12.43 17.40 -17.79
N GLY A 153 11.31 18.10 -17.67
CA GLY A 153 11.13 19.20 -16.74
C GLY A 153 10.95 18.66 -15.32
N PHE A 154 9.95 17.81 -15.10
CA PHE A 154 9.71 17.13 -13.84
C PHE A 154 9.34 15.65 -14.02
N ALA A 155 9.79 14.82 -13.08
CA ALA A 155 9.33 13.47 -12.84
C ALA A 155 8.32 13.51 -11.67
N LEU A 156 7.06 13.31 -11.94
CA LEU A 156 5.98 13.35 -10.97
C LEU A 156 5.55 11.92 -10.61
N HIS A 157 5.48 11.56 -9.33
CA HIS A 157 4.79 10.32 -8.97
C HIS A 157 3.34 10.38 -9.42
N LEU A 158 2.74 9.23 -9.69
CA LEU A 158 1.40 9.17 -10.29
C LEU A 158 0.34 10.00 -9.54
N PRO A 159 0.24 9.97 -8.19
CA PRO A 159 -0.72 10.83 -7.48
C PRO A 159 -0.52 12.32 -7.76
N GLN A 160 0.75 12.76 -7.83
CA GLN A 160 1.09 14.15 -8.10
C GLN A 160 0.87 14.55 -9.55
N TYR A 161 1.02 13.60 -10.47
CA TYR A 161 0.63 13.83 -11.87
C TYR A 161 -0.89 14.01 -11.99
N ILE A 162 -1.70 13.18 -11.32
CA ILE A 162 -3.16 13.34 -11.31
C ILE A 162 -3.55 14.71 -10.73
N SER A 163 -2.90 15.14 -9.65
CA SER A 163 -3.07 16.50 -9.10
C SER A 163 -2.68 17.56 -10.11
N TYR A 164 -1.54 17.39 -10.80
CA TYR A 164 -1.04 18.31 -11.82
C TYR A 164 -2.03 18.49 -12.99
N LEU A 165 -2.73 17.43 -13.41
CA LEU A 165 -3.74 17.53 -14.48
C LEU A 165 -4.82 18.58 -14.17
N ILE A 166 -5.16 18.74 -12.91
CA ILE A 166 -6.23 19.64 -12.44
C ILE A 166 -5.64 20.98 -12.00
N THR A 167 -4.52 20.96 -11.25
CA THR A 167 -3.97 22.18 -10.61
C THR A 167 -2.98 22.94 -11.49
N ARG A 168 -2.35 22.26 -12.47
CA ARG A 168 -1.20 22.75 -13.23
C ARG A 168 0.01 23.14 -12.37
N GLN A 169 0.03 22.71 -11.11
CA GLN A 169 1.15 22.90 -10.19
C GLN A 169 1.93 21.59 -10.04
N ALA A 170 3.16 21.57 -10.55
CA ALA A 170 4.05 20.44 -10.33
C ALA A 170 4.53 20.42 -8.86
N CYS A 171 4.36 19.27 -8.20
CA CYS A 171 4.78 19.05 -6.83
C CYS A 171 5.24 17.61 -6.62
N SER A 172 5.98 17.40 -5.53
CA SER A 172 6.21 16.09 -4.91
C SER A 172 5.51 16.04 -3.56
N ASP A 173 5.21 14.84 -3.10
CA ASP A 173 4.56 14.59 -1.81
C ASP A 173 5.38 13.59 -0.99
N ILE A 174 5.42 13.79 0.32
CA ILE A 174 6.27 12.98 1.20
C ILE A 174 5.82 11.52 1.26
N THR A 175 4.51 11.22 1.11
CA THR A 175 4.01 9.85 1.12
C THR A 175 4.46 9.08 -0.12
N SER A 176 4.53 9.75 -1.27
CA SER A 176 5.03 9.16 -2.52
C SER A 176 6.55 9.02 -2.52
N VAL A 177 7.28 10.06 -2.08
CA VAL A 177 8.75 10.02 -1.99
C VAL A 177 9.22 9.01 -0.94
N GLY A 178 8.50 8.87 0.16
CA GLY A 178 8.81 7.96 1.26
C GLY A 178 8.30 6.52 1.09
N CYS A 179 7.77 6.14 -0.07
CA CYS A 179 7.22 4.81 -0.31
C CYS A 179 8.19 3.94 -1.11
N HIS A 180 9.06 3.17 -0.45
CA HIS A 180 10.05 2.24 -1.03
C HIS A 180 10.76 2.73 -2.30
N THR A 181 10.98 4.03 -2.44
CA THR A 181 11.52 4.66 -3.66
C THR A 181 13.04 4.64 -3.76
N GLN A 182 13.72 4.46 -2.62
CA GLN A 182 15.16 4.70 -2.42
C GLN A 182 15.60 6.17 -2.66
N LEU A 183 14.64 7.11 -2.71
CA LEU A 183 14.95 8.54 -2.87
C LEU A 183 15.23 9.26 -1.56
N TRP A 184 14.63 8.82 -0.45
CA TRP A 184 14.61 9.54 0.83
C TRP A 184 15.54 8.93 1.86
N ASP A 185 16.37 9.76 2.49
CA ASP A 185 17.18 9.39 3.66
C ASP A 185 16.32 9.62 4.92
N TYR A 186 15.92 8.55 5.58
CA TYR A 186 15.01 8.59 6.73
C TYR A 186 15.63 9.21 7.97
N GLN A 187 16.97 9.12 8.13
CA GLN A 187 17.67 9.71 9.27
C GLN A 187 17.90 11.20 9.07
N LYS A 188 18.34 11.60 7.87
CA LYS A 188 18.62 13.00 7.54
C LYS A 188 17.37 13.79 7.16
N LYS A 189 16.26 13.12 6.90
CA LYS A 189 14.97 13.70 6.46
C LYS A 189 15.13 14.60 5.22
N THR A 190 15.85 14.09 4.23
CA THR A 190 16.12 14.75 2.95
C THR A 190 16.29 13.71 1.85
N TYR A 191 16.40 14.16 0.60
CA TYR A 191 16.80 13.26 -0.48
C TYR A 191 18.14 12.62 -0.18
N HIS A 192 18.25 11.32 -0.47
CA HIS A 192 19.48 10.55 -0.23
C HIS A 192 20.64 11.09 -1.07
N GLN A 193 21.88 10.97 -0.56
CA GLN A 193 23.09 11.50 -1.21
C GLN A 193 23.31 11.04 -2.65
N TRP A 194 22.83 9.84 -3.03
CA TRP A 194 22.93 9.38 -4.42
C TRP A 194 22.02 10.19 -5.36
N VAL A 195 20.85 10.62 -4.88
CA VAL A 195 19.88 11.41 -5.64
C VAL A 195 20.48 12.76 -6.03
N THR A 196 21.06 13.46 -5.06
CA THR A 196 21.75 14.74 -5.27
C THR A 196 23.07 14.57 -6.03
N GLY A 197 23.85 13.52 -5.69
CA GLY A 197 25.11 13.19 -6.37
C GLY A 197 24.95 12.83 -7.86
N GLU A 198 23.79 12.29 -8.24
CA GLU A 198 23.41 12.05 -9.63
C GLU A 198 22.66 13.22 -10.27
N GLY A 199 22.33 14.28 -9.53
CA GLY A 199 21.55 15.43 -10.01
C GLY A 199 20.09 15.08 -10.35
N ILE A 200 19.59 13.99 -9.79
CA ILE A 200 18.19 13.50 -9.98
C ILE A 200 17.22 14.41 -9.23
N ASP A 201 17.61 14.96 -8.10
CA ASP A 201 16.84 15.96 -7.35
C ASP A 201 16.37 17.14 -8.18
N LYS A 202 17.15 17.53 -9.22
CA LYS A 202 16.79 18.60 -10.15
C LYS A 202 15.59 18.27 -11.06
N LYS A 203 15.26 17.01 -11.19
CA LYS A 203 14.10 16.53 -11.96
C LYS A 203 12.89 16.21 -11.07
N LEU A 204 13.03 16.30 -9.75
CA LEU A 204 11.93 16.14 -8.79
C LEU A 204 11.31 17.51 -8.50
N ALA A 205 9.99 17.57 -8.53
CA ALA A 205 9.27 18.80 -8.20
C ALA A 205 9.36 19.13 -6.69
N PRO A 206 9.12 20.39 -6.28
CA PRO A 206 9.17 20.78 -4.87
C PRO A 206 8.23 19.96 -3.99
N LEU A 207 8.70 19.58 -2.80
CA LEU A 207 7.86 18.92 -1.78
C LEU A 207 6.82 19.91 -1.24
N LEU A 208 5.54 19.53 -1.32
CA LEU A 208 4.44 20.26 -0.71
C LEU A 208 3.81 19.41 0.41
N PRO A 209 3.19 20.06 1.42
CA PRO A 209 2.54 19.36 2.52
C PRO A 209 1.33 18.55 2.03
N ALA A 210 1.28 17.25 2.35
CA ALA A 210 0.17 16.37 2.02
C ALA A 210 -1.13 16.69 2.77
N ASN A 211 -1.02 17.35 3.91
CA ASN A 211 -2.14 17.72 4.80
C ASN A 211 -2.62 19.17 4.60
N LYS A 212 -2.33 19.75 3.44
CA LYS A 212 -2.76 21.08 3.05
C LYS A 212 -3.27 21.11 1.63
N ALA A 213 -4.36 21.85 1.42
CA ALA A 213 -4.88 22.10 0.08
C ALA A 213 -4.58 23.54 -0.35
N GLY A 214 -4.15 23.67 -1.61
CA GLY A 214 -3.99 24.97 -2.26
C GLY A 214 -5.32 25.52 -2.78
N ASP A 215 -5.36 26.83 -3.03
CA ASP A 215 -6.49 27.46 -3.74
C ASP A 215 -6.37 27.19 -5.23
N LEU A 216 -7.46 26.74 -5.82
CA LEU A 216 -7.57 26.45 -7.26
C LEU A 216 -8.77 27.20 -7.84
N SER A 217 -8.55 27.87 -8.97
CA SER A 217 -9.62 28.39 -9.83
C SER A 217 -9.75 27.50 -11.06
N PHE A 218 -10.86 26.78 -11.17
CA PHE A 218 -11.13 25.87 -12.26
C PHE A 218 -12.54 26.12 -12.81
N GLU A 219 -12.69 26.38 -14.11
CA GLU A 219 -13.97 26.68 -14.78
C GLU A 219 -14.83 27.69 -13.98
N ASN A 220 -14.22 28.80 -13.55
CA ASN A 220 -14.85 29.88 -12.75
C ASN A 220 -15.32 29.48 -11.34
N LYS A 221 -14.95 28.29 -10.83
CA LYS A 221 -15.16 27.88 -9.45
C LYS A 221 -13.87 27.99 -8.64
N LYS A 222 -14.00 28.46 -7.40
CA LYS A 222 -12.91 28.42 -6.41
C LYS A 222 -13.05 27.16 -5.58
N ILE A 223 -12.06 26.28 -5.61
CA ILE A 223 -12.03 25.02 -4.88
C ILE A 223 -10.68 24.83 -4.20
N LYS A 224 -10.61 23.95 -3.22
CA LYS A 224 -9.36 23.53 -2.59
C LYS A 224 -8.82 22.30 -3.31
N ALA A 225 -7.51 22.24 -3.55
CA ALA A 225 -6.89 21.09 -4.23
C ALA A 225 -5.72 20.55 -3.41
N GLY A 226 -5.76 19.26 -3.11
CA GLY A 226 -4.66 18.54 -2.47
C GLY A 226 -3.55 18.15 -3.45
N THR A 227 -2.41 17.74 -2.90
CA THR A 227 -1.22 17.35 -3.68
C THR A 227 -1.30 15.93 -4.25
N GLY A 228 -2.24 15.11 -3.77
CA GLY A 228 -2.25 13.67 -4.03
C GLY A 228 -1.37 12.89 -3.04
N LEU A 229 -1.73 11.64 -2.76
CA LEU A 229 -1.06 10.78 -1.80
C LEU A 229 -0.83 9.37 -2.37
N HIS A 230 0.21 8.71 -1.87
CA HIS A 230 0.39 7.27 -2.06
C HIS A 230 -0.76 6.49 -1.38
N ASP A 231 -1.32 5.50 -2.08
CA ASP A 231 -2.53 4.76 -1.65
C ASP A 231 -2.41 4.10 -0.27
N SER A 232 -1.30 3.40 0.00
CA SER A 232 -1.12 2.73 1.29
C SER A 232 -1.00 3.72 2.45
N SER A 233 -0.36 4.88 2.23
CA SER A 233 -0.30 5.96 3.22
C SER A 233 -1.66 6.62 3.40
N ALA A 234 -2.43 6.81 2.33
CA ALA A 234 -3.79 7.33 2.40
C ALA A 234 -4.71 6.38 3.18
N ALA A 235 -4.65 5.06 2.92
CA ALA A 235 -5.46 4.06 3.63
C ALA A 235 -5.24 4.02 5.14
N LEU A 236 -4.09 4.48 5.63
CA LEU A 236 -3.78 4.57 7.06
C LEU A 236 -4.45 5.77 7.75
N ILE A 237 -4.74 6.86 7.01
CA ILE A 237 -5.23 8.12 7.59
C ILE A 237 -6.54 7.99 8.38
N PRO A 238 -7.58 7.25 7.92
CA PRO A 238 -8.79 7.05 8.70
C PRO A 238 -8.52 6.49 10.10
N TYR A 239 -7.59 5.55 10.20
CA TYR A 239 -7.20 4.94 11.48
C TYR A 239 -6.44 5.93 12.38
N LEU A 240 -5.47 6.68 11.82
CA LEU A 240 -4.74 7.72 12.54
C LEU A 240 -5.64 8.87 13.01
N THR A 241 -6.76 9.11 12.31
CA THR A 241 -7.70 10.17 12.66
C THR A 241 -8.64 9.74 13.80
N VAL A 242 -9.06 8.46 13.81
CA VAL A 242 -10.04 7.95 14.79
C VAL A 242 -9.36 7.43 16.07
N PHE A 243 -8.16 6.85 15.96
CA PHE A 243 -7.49 6.21 17.09
C PHE A 243 -6.20 6.95 17.48
N THR A 244 -6.10 7.28 18.75
CA THR A 244 -4.92 7.95 19.34
C THR A 244 -3.95 6.96 20.02
N GLU A 245 -4.46 5.79 20.44
CA GLU A 245 -3.65 4.77 21.08
C GLU A 245 -2.88 3.93 20.05
N PRO A 246 -1.67 3.44 20.41
CA PRO A 246 -0.83 2.69 19.48
C PRO A 246 -1.50 1.43 18.93
N PHE A 247 -1.42 1.25 17.60
CA PHE A 247 -1.99 0.11 16.88
C PHE A 247 -1.11 -0.35 15.72
N ILE A 248 -1.34 -1.59 15.28
CA ILE A 248 -0.93 -2.08 13.96
C ILE A 248 -2.14 -2.04 13.03
N LEU A 249 -1.98 -1.50 11.83
CA LEU A 249 -2.91 -1.74 10.73
C LEU A 249 -2.37 -2.85 9.83
N MET A 250 -3.11 -3.94 9.73
CA MET A 250 -2.81 -5.03 8.81
C MET A 250 -3.74 -4.95 7.60
N SER A 251 -3.21 -4.46 6.48
CA SER A 251 -3.91 -4.41 5.21
C SER A 251 -3.76 -5.74 4.49
N THR A 252 -4.88 -6.43 4.23
CA THR A 252 -4.89 -7.79 3.69
C THR A 252 -5.52 -7.84 2.30
N GLY A 253 -4.67 -8.01 1.30
CA GLY A 253 -5.01 -8.24 -0.11
C GLY A 253 -4.18 -9.40 -0.65
N THR A 254 -3.65 -9.27 -1.84
CA THR A 254 -2.63 -10.18 -2.41
C THR A 254 -1.39 -10.24 -1.50
N TRP A 255 -0.95 -9.09 -1.04
CA TRP A 255 0.00 -8.94 0.06
C TRP A 255 -0.76 -8.69 1.36
N CYS A 256 -0.22 -9.19 2.47
CA CYS A 256 -0.57 -8.76 3.82
C CYS A 256 0.55 -7.81 4.29
N ILE A 257 0.21 -6.54 4.46
CA ILE A 257 1.15 -5.52 4.89
C ILE A 257 0.76 -5.09 6.30
N SER A 258 1.64 -5.34 7.26
CA SER A 258 1.49 -4.83 8.62
C SER A 258 2.17 -3.48 8.70
N LEU A 259 1.46 -2.45 9.17
CA LEU A 259 1.90 -1.06 9.28
C LEU A 259 1.91 -0.65 10.74
N ASN A 260 3.06 -0.18 11.24
CA ASN A 260 3.20 0.36 12.60
C ASN A 260 3.60 1.85 12.55
N PRO A 261 2.66 2.78 12.65
CA PRO A 261 2.94 4.23 12.65
C PRO A 261 3.47 4.73 14.02
N PHE A 262 3.65 3.86 15.00
CA PHE A 262 4.15 4.17 16.34
C PHE A 262 5.54 3.58 16.62
N ASN A 263 6.21 3.07 15.59
CA ASN A 263 7.56 2.56 15.68
C ASN A 263 8.48 3.35 14.74
N ASP A 264 9.26 4.26 15.30
CA ASP A 264 10.22 5.11 14.61
C ASP A 264 11.67 4.61 14.68
N THR A 265 11.88 3.38 15.24
CA THR A 265 13.21 2.79 15.31
C THR A 265 13.75 2.53 13.90
N PRO A 266 15.03 2.87 13.63
CA PRO A 266 15.63 2.59 12.33
C PRO A 266 15.58 1.10 11.98
N LEU A 267 15.42 0.80 10.69
CA LEU A 267 15.48 -0.59 10.23
C LEU A 267 16.87 -1.19 10.44
N THR A 268 16.87 -2.44 10.87
CA THR A 268 18.07 -3.26 10.95
C THR A 268 18.30 -4.05 9.66
N THR A 269 19.51 -4.57 9.48
CA THR A 269 19.83 -5.44 8.35
C THR A 269 18.96 -6.71 8.32
N ASP A 270 18.66 -7.24 9.50
CA ASP A 270 17.88 -8.49 9.60
C ASP A 270 16.40 -8.25 9.31
N GLU A 271 15.85 -7.10 9.70
CA GLU A 271 14.49 -6.69 9.32
C GLU A 271 14.38 -6.48 7.80
N LEU A 272 15.37 -5.81 7.17
CA LEU A 272 15.40 -5.65 5.71
C LEU A 272 15.43 -6.99 4.96
N LYS A 273 16.22 -7.97 5.44
CA LYS A 273 16.27 -9.32 4.87
C LYS A 273 14.94 -10.08 5.01
N GLN A 274 14.09 -9.67 5.94
CA GLN A 274 12.79 -10.26 6.21
C GLN A 274 11.64 -9.40 5.66
N ASP A 275 11.93 -8.62 4.63
CA ASP A 275 10.99 -7.81 3.87
C ASP A 275 10.29 -6.71 4.72
N CYS A 276 11.02 -6.17 5.72
CA CYS A 276 10.61 -4.94 6.39
C CYS A 276 11.11 -3.72 5.63
N LEU A 277 10.32 -2.65 5.69
CA LEU A 277 10.62 -1.36 5.08
C LEU A 277 9.93 -0.25 5.89
N CYS A 278 10.16 1.02 5.52
CA CYS A 278 9.36 2.11 6.06
C CYS A 278 8.61 2.83 4.95
N TYR A 279 7.42 3.29 5.30
CA TYR A 279 6.67 4.32 4.58
C TYR A 279 6.75 5.64 5.36
N LEU A 280 6.35 6.74 4.73
CA LEU A 280 6.07 7.99 5.44
C LEU A 280 4.56 8.25 5.42
N GLU A 281 3.98 8.54 6.60
CA GLU A 281 2.59 8.98 6.67
C GLU A 281 2.48 10.46 6.22
N TYR A 282 1.26 10.95 6.01
CA TYR A 282 0.97 12.23 5.37
C TYR A 282 1.50 13.48 6.10
N GLN A 283 1.99 13.36 7.33
CA GLN A 283 2.70 14.40 8.08
C GLN A 283 4.22 14.19 8.11
N GLY A 284 4.72 13.15 7.42
CA GLY A 284 6.13 12.85 7.30
C GLY A 284 6.74 12.02 8.43
N LYS A 285 5.91 11.39 9.29
CA LYS A 285 6.42 10.46 10.30
C LYS A 285 6.68 9.09 9.68
N PRO A 286 7.73 8.37 10.10
CA PRO A 286 7.97 7.01 9.67
C PRO A 286 6.85 6.05 10.08
N VAL A 287 6.50 5.14 9.20
CA VAL A 287 5.62 4.00 9.43
C VAL A 287 6.42 2.75 9.14
N LYS A 288 6.81 2.02 10.17
CA LYS A 288 7.53 0.76 9.99
C LYS A 288 6.58 -0.31 9.47
N ALA A 289 6.98 -1.04 8.45
CA ALA A 289 6.12 -1.99 7.78
C ALA A 289 6.82 -3.33 7.55
N SER A 290 6.05 -4.42 7.57
CA SER A 290 6.48 -5.73 7.10
C SER A 290 5.48 -6.27 6.07
N ARG A 291 5.99 -7.02 5.09
CA ARG A 291 5.18 -7.57 3.99
C ARG A 291 5.23 -9.08 4.00
N LEU A 292 4.08 -9.70 3.72
CA LEU A 292 3.95 -11.13 3.54
C LEU A 292 3.03 -11.41 2.34
N PHE A 293 3.43 -12.31 1.44
CA PHE A 293 2.64 -12.65 0.24
C PHE A 293 1.52 -13.67 0.54
N ALA A 294 0.87 -13.50 1.70
CA ALA A 294 -0.08 -14.46 2.28
C ALA A 294 -1.39 -14.58 1.51
N GLY A 295 -1.88 -13.49 0.93
CA GLY A 295 -3.12 -13.55 0.17
C GLY A 295 -2.98 -14.33 -1.13
N TYR A 296 -1.86 -14.17 -1.84
CA TYR A 296 -1.53 -14.97 -3.02
C TYR A 296 -1.37 -16.44 -2.66
N GLU A 297 -0.59 -16.75 -1.60
CA GLU A 297 -0.40 -18.12 -1.11
C GLU A 297 -1.76 -18.76 -0.77
N HIS A 298 -2.59 -18.07 -0.02
CA HIS A 298 -3.95 -18.51 0.28
C HIS A 298 -4.75 -18.82 -1.00
N GLU A 299 -4.71 -17.93 -1.99
CA GLU A 299 -5.41 -18.14 -3.26
C GLU A 299 -4.95 -19.41 -4.00
N GLN A 300 -3.64 -19.64 -4.08
CA GLN A 300 -3.10 -20.83 -4.73
C GLN A 300 -3.51 -22.11 -3.98
N GLN A 301 -3.40 -22.10 -2.65
CA GLN A 301 -3.69 -23.27 -1.84
C GLN A 301 -5.19 -23.60 -1.75
N VAL A 302 -6.09 -22.62 -1.77
CA VAL A 302 -7.53 -22.91 -1.83
C VAL A 302 -7.97 -23.50 -3.16
N LYS A 303 -7.32 -23.13 -4.28
CA LYS A 303 -7.51 -23.79 -5.59
C LYS A 303 -7.10 -25.26 -5.52
N ARG A 304 -5.93 -25.54 -4.93
CA ARG A 304 -5.39 -26.91 -4.74
C ARG A 304 -6.30 -27.74 -3.83
N LEU A 305 -6.80 -27.17 -2.71
CA LEU A 305 -7.76 -27.81 -1.82
C LEU A 305 -9.08 -28.09 -2.51
N ALA A 306 -9.62 -27.14 -3.27
CA ALA A 306 -10.87 -27.28 -4.02
C ALA A 306 -10.80 -28.46 -5.00
N GLN A 307 -9.70 -28.55 -5.75
CA GLN A 307 -9.45 -29.65 -6.68
C GLN A 307 -9.38 -31.01 -5.97
N HIS A 308 -8.56 -31.11 -4.90
CA HIS A 308 -8.35 -32.37 -4.18
C HIS A 308 -9.63 -32.92 -3.53
N PHE A 309 -10.42 -32.07 -2.89
CA PHE A 309 -11.62 -32.45 -2.15
C PHE A 309 -12.91 -32.33 -2.99
N ASN A 310 -12.81 -32.06 -4.28
CA ASN A 310 -13.94 -31.87 -5.21
C ASN A 310 -14.95 -30.85 -4.65
N LYS A 311 -14.49 -29.63 -4.33
CA LYS A 311 -15.29 -28.51 -3.82
C LYS A 311 -15.17 -27.27 -4.72
N PRO A 312 -16.12 -26.34 -4.71
CA PRO A 312 -15.96 -25.03 -5.32
C PRO A 312 -14.77 -24.28 -4.73
N VAL A 313 -14.09 -23.44 -5.53
CA VAL A 313 -12.91 -22.68 -5.09
C VAL A 313 -13.21 -21.77 -3.89
N ASP A 314 -14.43 -21.23 -3.83
CA ASP A 314 -14.92 -20.36 -2.77
C ASP A 314 -15.47 -21.10 -1.54
N PHE A 315 -15.38 -22.44 -1.51
CA PHE A 315 -15.91 -23.27 -0.41
C PHE A 315 -15.33 -22.86 0.95
N TYR A 316 -14.08 -22.38 0.98
CA TYR A 316 -13.42 -21.90 2.20
C TYR A 316 -14.22 -20.79 2.92
N LYS A 317 -15.00 -19.97 2.20
CA LYS A 317 -15.84 -18.91 2.78
C LYS A 317 -16.89 -19.44 3.75
N LYS A 318 -17.29 -20.72 3.60
CA LYS A 318 -18.26 -21.41 4.46
C LYS A 318 -17.62 -22.01 5.72
N ILE A 319 -16.29 -22.10 5.77
CA ILE A 319 -15.57 -22.69 6.89
C ILE A 319 -15.56 -21.70 8.06
N LYS A 320 -15.97 -22.19 9.22
CA LYS A 320 -15.92 -21.45 10.49
C LYS A 320 -14.76 -21.98 11.32
N PHE A 321 -14.25 -21.16 12.20
CA PHE A 321 -13.22 -21.55 13.14
C PHE A 321 -13.68 -22.70 14.04
N ASP A 322 -12.83 -23.71 14.22
CA ASP A 322 -13.06 -24.87 15.08
C ASP A 322 -11.81 -25.15 15.92
N ALA A 323 -11.91 -24.82 17.20
CA ALA A 323 -10.82 -24.98 18.16
C ALA A 323 -10.36 -26.46 18.29
N SER A 324 -11.28 -27.41 18.17
CA SER A 324 -10.95 -28.85 18.30
C SER A 324 -10.08 -29.35 17.15
N VAL A 325 -10.32 -28.82 15.95
CA VAL A 325 -9.49 -29.09 14.76
C VAL A 325 -8.09 -28.53 14.96
N VAL A 326 -7.97 -27.29 15.43
CA VAL A 326 -6.67 -26.64 15.71
C VAL A 326 -5.86 -27.45 16.71
N ILE A 327 -6.46 -27.84 17.86
CA ILE A 327 -5.80 -28.66 18.88
C ILE A 327 -5.35 -30.02 18.31
N SER A 328 -6.19 -30.66 17.50
CA SER A 328 -5.86 -31.93 16.86
C SER A 328 -4.68 -31.82 15.88
N LEU A 329 -4.63 -30.72 15.11
CA LEU A 329 -3.56 -30.45 14.16
C LEU A 329 -2.23 -30.17 14.89
N GLN A 330 -2.23 -29.38 15.97
CA GLN A 330 -1.04 -29.11 16.76
C GLN A 330 -0.40 -30.36 17.36
N ARG A 331 -1.20 -31.34 17.78
CA ARG A 331 -0.70 -32.63 18.33
C ARG A 331 -0.12 -33.55 17.26
N LYS A 332 -0.54 -33.41 15.99
CA LYS A 332 -0.16 -34.33 14.90
C LYS A 332 0.99 -33.81 14.06
N LEU A 333 1.13 -32.51 13.98
CA LEU A 333 2.09 -31.87 13.11
C LEU A 333 3.17 -31.24 13.98
N ASP A 334 4.43 -31.62 13.71
CA ASP A 334 5.58 -30.95 14.30
C ASP A 334 5.71 -29.58 13.62
N PHE A 335 5.24 -28.58 14.32
CA PHE A 335 5.28 -27.21 13.83
C PHE A 335 6.55 -26.45 14.28
N ASP A 336 7.40 -27.02 15.12
CA ASP A 336 8.51 -26.31 15.77
C ASP A 336 9.70 -26.03 14.82
N ASN A 337 9.77 -26.68 13.67
CA ASN A 337 10.90 -26.57 12.75
C ASN A 337 10.84 -25.41 11.74
N VAL A 338 9.76 -24.62 11.69
CA VAL A 338 9.49 -23.65 10.61
C VAL A 338 10.14 -22.29 10.82
N ILE A 339 10.40 -21.89 12.06
CA ILE A 339 10.85 -20.53 12.42
C ILE A 339 12.34 -20.29 12.11
N ASN A 340 13.13 -21.34 11.85
CA ASN A 340 14.60 -21.26 11.76
C ASN A 340 15.17 -21.08 10.35
N SER A 341 14.37 -20.79 9.33
CA SER A 341 14.94 -20.54 8.00
C SER A 341 15.19 -19.05 7.76
N ASN A 342 16.45 -18.68 7.57
CA ASN A 342 16.92 -17.40 7.00
C ASN A 342 16.44 -17.25 5.55
N ARG A 343 15.13 -17.22 5.31
CA ARG A 343 14.55 -17.15 3.98
C ARG A 343 14.26 -15.71 3.60
N THR A 344 14.95 -15.24 2.57
CA THR A 344 14.67 -13.97 1.89
C THR A 344 13.76 -14.23 0.70
N GLY A 345 12.77 -13.37 0.47
CA GLY A 345 11.91 -13.40 -0.71
C GLY A 345 10.49 -13.93 -0.48
N ILE A 346 9.78 -14.23 -1.57
CA ILE A 346 8.43 -14.82 -1.55
C ILE A 346 8.50 -16.22 -0.97
N ILE A 347 8.05 -16.40 0.27
CA ILE A 347 8.09 -17.67 0.98
C ILE A 347 6.76 -18.36 0.79
N GLN A 348 6.77 -19.55 0.17
CA GLN A 348 5.61 -20.44 0.19
C GLN A 348 5.38 -20.96 1.60
N SER A 349 4.10 -21.16 1.98
CA SER A 349 3.77 -21.79 3.26
C SER A 349 4.24 -23.25 3.26
N ASP A 350 4.51 -23.79 4.44
CA ASP A 350 4.82 -25.23 4.54
C ASP A 350 3.67 -26.09 4.03
N PHE A 351 2.46 -25.56 4.06
CA PHE A 351 1.28 -26.20 3.52
C PHE A 351 1.43 -26.56 2.03
N ALA A 352 2.16 -25.79 1.24
CA ALA A 352 2.40 -26.09 -0.17
C ALA A 352 3.05 -27.47 -0.39
N HIS A 353 3.84 -27.93 0.57
CA HIS A 353 4.57 -29.21 0.51
C HIS A 353 3.86 -30.35 1.23
N ARG A 354 2.73 -30.10 1.93
CA ARG A 354 1.99 -31.14 2.65
C ARG A 354 1.19 -32.02 1.69
N ASN A 355 1.13 -33.32 1.99
CA ASN A 355 0.27 -34.26 1.25
C ASN A 355 -1.19 -34.07 1.70
N LEU A 356 -2.09 -33.74 0.76
CA LEU A 356 -3.48 -33.51 1.07
C LEU A 356 -4.25 -34.76 1.48
N THR A 357 -3.76 -35.96 1.16
CA THR A 357 -4.35 -37.24 1.59
C THR A 357 -4.23 -37.48 3.10
N ASP A 358 -3.33 -36.77 3.79
CA ASP A 358 -3.13 -36.89 5.22
C ASP A 358 -4.24 -36.21 6.04
N PHE A 359 -5.07 -35.39 5.35
CA PHE A 359 -6.18 -34.68 5.99
C PHE A 359 -7.48 -35.43 5.81
N LYS A 360 -8.20 -35.59 6.92
CA LYS A 360 -9.51 -36.29 6.93
C LYS A 360 -10.54 -35.65 5.99
N ASN A 361 -10.50 -34.32 5.83
CA ASN A 361 -11.45 -33.54 5.02
C ASN A 361 -10.93 -32.14 4.73
N TYR A 362 -11.64 -31.40 3.85
CA TYR A 362 -11.35 -30.03 3.50
C TYR A 362 -11.21 -29.11 4.74
N HIS A 363 -12.08 -29.28 5.72
CA HIS A 363 -12.12 -28.44 6.92
C HIS A 363 -10.81 -28.52 7.71
N ALA A 364 -10.28 -29.71 7.95
CA ALA A 364 -9.00 -29.93 8.63
C ALA A 364 -7.82 -29.36 7.80
N ALA A 365 -7.83 -29.61 6.49
CA ALA A 365 -6.78 -29.10 5.60
C ALA A 365 -6.77 -27.58 5.54
N TYR A 366 -7.93 -26.94 5.49
CA TYR A 366 -8.05 -25.48 5.46
C TYR A 366 -7.57 -24.82 6.77
N HIS A 367 -7.88 -25.41 7.95
CA HIS A 367 -7.34 -24.93 9.22
C HIS A 367 -5.82 -25.05 9.28
N CYS A 368 -5.24 -26.14 8.73
CA CYS A 368 -3.80 -26.30 8.65
C CYS A 368 -3.15 -25.23 7.73
N LEU A 369 -3.73 -24.96 6.57
CA LEU A 369 -3.28 -23.88 5.70
C LEU A 369 -3.22 -22.54 6.45
N LEU A 370 -4.29 -22.19 7.14
CA LEU A 370 -4.34 -20.91 7.87
C LEU A 370 -3.43 -20.90 9.11
N LEU A 371 -3.18 -22.02 9.77
CA LEU A 371 -2.17 -22.12 10.81
C LEU A 371 -0.77 -21.81 10.28
N ASP A 372 -0.40 -22.37 9.14
CA ASP A 372 0.91 -22.11 8.52
C ASP A 372 1.03 -20.63 8.07
N ILE A 373 -0.02 -20.05 7.50
CA ILE A 373 -0.05 -18.62 7.14
C ILE A 373 0.06 -17.74 8.39
N ILE A 374 -0.68 -18.01 9.45
CA ILE A 374 -0.67 -17.21 10.67
C ILE A 374 0.68 -17.25 11.37
N ARG A 375 1.41 -18.35 11.32
CA ARG A 375 2.78 -18.42 11.87
C ARG A 375 3.74 -17.48 11.14
N GLN A 376 3.67 -17.47 9.81
CA GLN A 376 4.45 -16.52 9.00
C GLN A 376 4.02 -15.08 9.31
N GLN A 377 2.71 -14.83 9.44
CA GLN A 377 2.16 -13.51 9.75
C GLN A 377 2.59 -13.03 11.14
N TYR A 378 2.58 -13.92 12.14
CA TYR A 378 3.07 -13.61 13.48
C TYR A 378 4.54 -13.19 13.45
N HIS A 379 5.39 -13.97 12.78
CA HIS A 379 6.81 -13.64 12.67
C HIS A 379 7.01 -12.28 11.97
N SER A 380 6.39 -12.09 10.82
CA SER A 380 6.49 -10.84 10.05
C SER A 380 6.01 -9.62 10.85
N THR A 381 4.85 -9.73 11.51
CA THR A 381 4.27 -8.62 12.29
C THR A 381 5.07 -8.33 13.56
N SER A 382 5.60 -9.36 14.23
CA SER A 382 6.42 -9.22 15.45
C SER A 382 7.69 -8.40 15.21
N LEU A 383 8.26 -8.44 14.01
CA LEU A 383 9.44 -7.63 13.65
C LEU A 383 9.18 -6.13 13.81
N ILE A 384 7.99 -5.68 13.45
CA ILE A 384 7.64 -4.26 13.50
C ILE A 384 6.97 -3.83 14.81
N ILE A 385 6.48 -4.78 15.63
CA ILE A 385 5.94 -4.49 16.97
C ILE A 385 7.08 -4.20 17.94
N LYS A 386 8.20 -4.91 17.82
CA LYS A 386 9.33 -4.80 18.72
C LYS A 386 9.80 -3.35 18.87
N GLY A 387 9.81 -2.85 20.11
CA GLY A 387 10.23 -1.48 20.41
C GLY A 387 9.11 -0.44 20.32
N SER A 388 7.84 -0.88 20.33
CA SER A 388 6.67 0.01 20.37
C SER A 388 5.65 -0.49 21.41
N ASP A 389 4.81 0.44 21.90
CA ASP A 389 3.77 0.18 22.92
C ASP A 389 2.42 -0.19 22.29
N VAL A 390 2.45 -0.91 21.18
CA VAL A 390 1.24 -1.35 20.48
C VAL A 390 0.44 -2.29 21.34
N ASN A 391 -0.86 -2.04 21.47
CA ASN A 391 -1.80 -2.85 22.24
C ASN A 391 -2.94 -3.44 21.42
N ARG A 392 -3.05 -3.11 20.12
CA ARG A 392 -4.11 -3.59 19.23
C ARG A 392 -3.68 -3.79 17.79
N ILE A 393 -4.37 -4.71 17.11
CA ILE A 393 -4.22 -4.98 15.67
C ILE A 393 -5.57 -4.76 15.01
N PHE A 394 -5.61 -3.90 14.02
CA PHE A 394 -6.73 -3.75 13.08
C PHE A 394 -6.41 -4.51 11.79
N VAL A 395 -7.29 -5.42 11.41
CA VAL A 395 -7.17 -6.18 10.16
C VAL A 395 -8.19 -5.67 9.17
N ASP A 396 -7.75 -5.09 8.07
CA ASP A 396 -8.61 -4.63 6.97
C ASP A 396 -8.36 -5.46 5.70
N GLY A 397 -9.33 -5.47 4.80
CA GLY A 397 -9.26 -6.19 3.53
C GLY A 397 -9.77 -7.64 3.60
N GLY A 398 -9.27 -8.49 2.70
CA GLY A 398 -9.85 -9.81 2.44
C GLY A 398 -9.91 -10.74 3.65
N PHE A 399 -8.88 -10.78 4.47
CA PHE A 399 -8.84 -11.68 5.64
C PHE A 399 -9.67 -11.16 6.82
N SER A 400 -10.06 -9.90 6.87
CA SER A 400 -10.90 -9.37 7.96
C SER A 400 -12.25 -10.09 8.08
N SER A 401 -12.76 -10.63 6.97
CA SER A 401 -14.00 -11.41 6.93
C SER A 401 -13.79 -12.91 7.14
N ASN A 402 -12.55 -13.40 7.20
CA ASN A 402 -12.23 -14.82 7.32
C ASN A 402 -12.21 -15.24 8.80
N SER A 403 -13.24 -15.95 9.24
CA SER A 403 -13.40 -16.35 10.64
C SER A 403 -12.22 -17.18 11.17
N VAL A 404 -11.65 -18.08 10.36
CA VAL A 404 -10.52 -18.94 10.79
C VAL A 404 -9.26 -18.08 10.96
N TYR A 405 -8.95 -17.23 9.98
CA TYR A 405 -7.81 -16.33 10.06
C TYR A 405 -7.86 -15.42 11.29
N MET A 406 -9.01 -14.76 11.50
CA MET A 406 -9.16 -13.80 12.60
C MET A 406 -9.02 -14.42 13.98
N HIS A 407 -9.61 -15.63 14.21
CA HIS A 407 -9.45 -16.31 15.49
C HIS A 407 -8.01 -16.82 15.70
N LEU A 408 -7.38 -17.36 14.66
CA LEU A 408 -5.98 -17.78 14.73
C LEU A 408 -5.03 -16.60 14.97
N LEU A 409 -5.29 -15.44 14.35
CA LEU A 409 -4.50 -14.24 14.61
C LEU A 409 -4.64 -13.75 16.04
N ALA A 410 -5.86 -13.77 16.61
CA ALA A 410 -6.08 -13.43 18.01
C ALA A 410 -5.37 -14.40 18.97
N LEU A 411 -5.32 -15.69 18.63
CA LEU A 411 -4.57 -16.71 19.39
C LEU A 411 -3.04 -16.53 19.26
N ALA A 412 -2.56 -16.02 18.12
CA ALA A 412 -1.15 -15.75 17.89
C ALA A 412 -0.64 -14.52 18.66
N PHE A 413 -1.50 -13.54 18.91
CA PHE A 413 -1.19 -12.32 19.65
C PHE A 413 -2.09 -12.19 20.90
N PRO A 414 -1.97 -13.08 21.89
CA PRO A 414 -2.87 -13.13 23.05
C PRO A 414 -2.84 -11.88 23.93
N GLU A 415 -1.72 -11.14 23.88
CA GLU A 415 -1.52 -9.90 24.65
C GLU A 415 -2.06 -8.66 23.92
N LEU A 416 -2.51 -8.80 22.67
CA LEU A 416 -3.02 -7.69 21.87
C LEU A 416 -4.52 -7.86 21.61
N GLU A 417 -5.22 -6.74 21.54
CA GLU A 417 -6.60 -6.72 21.06
C GLU A 417 -6.65 -6.84 19.53
N VAL A 418 -7.34 -7.84 19.01
CA VAL A 418 -7.44 -8.08 17.56
C VAL A 418 -8.84 -7.75 17.06
N TYR A 419 -8.93 -6.84 16.10
CA TYR A 419 -10.18 -6.41 15.51
C TYR A 419 -10.17 -6.65 13.98
N ALA A 420 -11.25 -7.22 13.45
CA ALA A 420 -11.57 -6.98 12.05
C ALA A 420 -12.04 -5.54 11.93
N ALA A 421 -11.41 -4.81 11.06
CA ALA A 421 -11.70 -3.41 10.78
C ALA A 421 -12.20 -3.25 9.34
N SER A 422 -13.01 -2.26 9.09
CA SER A 422 -13.41 -1.93 7.74
C SER A 422 -13.68 -0.44 7.61
N VAL A 423 -13.08 0.17 6.60
CA VAL A 423 -13.34 1.53 6.16
C VAL A 423 -13.81 1.47 4.72
N ALA A 424 -14.96 2.07 4.43
CA ALA A 424 -15.44 2.12 3.06
C ALA A 424 -14.46 2.93 2.19
N GLN A 425 -13.88 2.30 1.17
CA GLN A 425 -12.93 2.94 0.25
C GLN A 425 -11.81 3.68 1.01
N ALA A 426 -11.05 2.95 1.84
CA ALA A 426 -10.08 3.52 2.81
C ALA A 426 -9.09 4.52 2.19
N THR A 427 -8.61 4.26 0.97
CA THR A 427 -7.68 5.14 0.22
C THR A 427 -8.34 6.46 -0.15
N ALA A 428 -9.54 6.43 -0.71
CA ALA A 428 -10.30 7.63 -1.05
C ALA A 428 -10.70 8.42 0.20
N MET A 429 -11.13 7.72 1.25
CA MET A 429 -11.45 8.32 2.54
C MET A 429 -10.24 9.02 3.15
N GLY A 430 -9.07 8.38 3.12
CA GLY A 430 -7.83 8.97 3.61
C GLY A 430 -7.41 10.21 2.82
N ALA A 431 -7.54 10.19 1.50
CA ALA A 431 -7.26 11.36 0.67
C ALA A 431 -8.20 12.53 1.01
N ALA A 432 -9.48 12.27 1.32
CA ALA A 432 -10.42 13.31 1.75
C ALA A 432 -10.09 13.87 3.14
N LEU A 433 -9.71 12.99 4.08
CA LEU A 433 -9.35 13.35 5.45
C LEU A 433 -8.03 14.12 5.52
N ALA A 434 -7.07 13.83 4.65
CA ALA A 434 -5.76 14.49 4.63
C ALA A 434 -5.88 16.02 4.57
N ILE A 435 -6.87 16.54 3.85
CA ILE A 435 -7.13 17.97 3.69
C ILE A 435 -8.43 18.42 4.36
N HIS A 436 -8.94 17.65 5.33
CA HIS A 436 -10.21 17.90 6.00
C HIS A 436 -10.37 19.36 6.45
N ALA A 437 -9.38 19.90 7.16
CA ALA A 437 -9.43 21.26 7.73
C ALA A 437 -9.51 22.38 6.68
N ASP A 438 -9.20 22.11 5.40
CA ASP A 438 -9.17 23.11 4.34
C ASP A 438 -10.53 23.22 3.60
N TRP A 439 -11.43 22.21 3.76
CA TRP A 439 -12.70 22.22 3.03
C TRP A 439 -13.93 21.91 3.88
N ASN A 440 -13.78 21.28 5.03
CA ASN A 440 -14.87 20.80 5.87
C ASN A 440 -14.74 21.34 7.31
N ASN A 441 -15.82 21.92 7.81
CA ASN A 441 -15.88 22.48 9.17
C ASN A 441 -16.59 21.56 10.17
N LEU A 442 -17.16 20.44 9.71
CA LEU A 442 -17.81 19.47 10.59
C LEU A 442 -16.75 18.57 11.25
N PRO A 443 -17.00 18.05 12.45
CA PRO A 443 -16.09 17.07 13.05
C PRO A 443 -16.07 15.78 12.24
N VAL A 444 -14.91 15.11 12.21
CA VAL A 444 -14.77 13.79 11.60
C VAL A 444 -15.67 12.78 12.35
N PRO A 445 -16.49 11.98 11.65
CA PRO A 445 -17.35 10.99 12.30
C PRO A 445 -16.52 9.93 13.04
N ALA A 446 -16.83 9.69 14.30
CA ALA A 446 -16.11 8.71 15.15
C ALA A 446 -16.38 7.24 14.75
N ASP A 447 -17.49 6.98 14.06
CA ASP A 447 -17.93 5.65 13.59
C ASP A 447 -17.48 5.31 12.16
N MET A 448 -16.55 6.10 11.61
CA MET A 448 -15.99 5.90 10.26
C MET A 448 -15.31 4.53 10.11
N VAL A 449 -14.64 4.05 11.17
CA VAL A 449 -13.99 2.73 11.21
C VAL A 449 -14.92 1.76 11.93
N LYS A 450 -15.46 0.78 11.22
CA LYS A 450 -16.28 -0.27 11.80
C LYS A 450 -15.38 -1.36 12.36
N LEU A 451 -15.59 -1.76 13.61
CA LEU A 451 -14.78 -2.76 14.31
C LEU A 451 -15.59 -3.98 14.74
N LYS A 452 -14.97 -5.16 14.64
CA LYS A 452 -15.45 -6.40 15.24
C LYS A 452 -14.31 -7.06 16.00
N TYR A 453 -14.48 -7.18 17.31
CA TYR A 453 -13.48 -7.76 18.20
C TYR A 453 -13.39 -9.28 18.08
N TYR A 454 -12.17 -9.82 18.15
CA TYR A 454 -11.88 -11.25 18.21
C TYR A 454 -11.01 -11.53 19.42
N LYS A 455 -11.55 -12.32 20.36
CA LYS A 455 -10.87 -12.66 21.61
C LYS A 455 -10.03 -13.93 21.45
N ALA A 456 -8.80 -13.91 21.99
CA ALA A 456 -8.05 -15.15 22.21
C ALA A 456 -8.81 -16.03 23.24
N SER A 457 -9.15 -17.26 22.87
CA SER A 457 -9.67 -18.23 23.84
C SER A 457 -8.49 -18.82 24.60
N GLY A 458 -8.40 -18.60 25.91
CA GLY A 458 -7.25 -18.96 26.77
C GLY A 458 -6.87 -20.43 26.90
N LEU A 459 -7.38 -21.30 26.02
CA LEU A 459 -7.15 -22.76 26.02
C LEU A 459 -6.19 -23.24 24.90
N ILE A 460 -5.75 -22.36 24.00
CA ILE A 460 -4.95 -22.74 22.82
C ILE A 460 -3.78 -21.78 22.68
N HIS A 461 -2.55 -22.30 22.80
CA HIS A 461 -1.32 -21.58 22.45
C HIS A 461 -0.85 -22.08 21.08
N ILE A 462 -0.84 -21.25 20.06
CA ILE A 462 -0.44 -21.63 18.71
C ILE A 462 0.99 -21.21 18.35
N MET A 463 1.67 -20.47 19.25
CA MET A 463 3.02 -19.91 19.07
C MET A 463 3.99 -20.39 20.18
N ALA A 464 3.68 -21.48 20.89
CA ALA A 464 4.57 -22.09 21.87
C ALA A 464 5.60 -22.99 21.22
#